data_63e76e98b19e35414fc7bd40b9c2bf48
#
_entry.id   63e76e98b19e35414fc7bd40b9c2bf48
#
_cell.length_a   1.000
_cell.length_b   1.000
_cell.length_c   1.000
_cell.angle_alpha   90.00
_cell.angle_beta   90.00
_cell.angle_gamma   90.00
#
_symmetry.space_group_name_H-M   'P 1'
#
loop_
_entity.id
_entity.type
_entity.pdbx_description
1 polymer ?
#
loop_
_entity_poly.entity_id
_entity_poly.type
_entity_poly.pdbx_seq_one_letter_code
_entity_poly.pdbx_strand_id
1 'polypeptide(L)'
;MNRTERMNRRIFLKEAAVAGAAVPFAAYPSASPLAAASSPAAVSDTLDNGPSFATVGNCEEGHELILQAIAANGVKKMFFCGGTDNFYFMESVAKFKAKNWPTPDLITVMHESDAVYMNMGYSQWARRPQVTVLHVDSGTINAGAAWSEAWHADAGIVVMAGRTPYTTKNELPGGRSHSVHWEQEMYDQADMIRQFTKWDYEIKTPENASLIVQTAFRIAATEPCGPVYVSLPREVMAAKLKGGIFYSPTDFPPAVSAQGDSVALRAAAKLLIEADDPVIMVKSMGRHPESVAMLVTLAEKLAIPVVSVDTFMNFPRQHWARSRPDLQSRDVILVIDHDVPWTSSDPPKRARIISMDADPMRIKQPLWGFPVHIPITCDSSKALPILTQMTDDFITNRRKAAFAERRAALQAAKKAADDAARASIERARRSVPLSPVWIRECVNRISDENTVLLWDIAAIQQGDRTPPGHVFSQYAANLGNSWPRGIGIKMA
;
A
#
# COMPACT_ATOMS: atom_id res chain seq x y z
N MET A 1 -45.76 -10.25 -28.14
CA MET A 1 -45.23 -9.40 -27.05
C MET A 1 -43.80 -9.84 -26.74
N ASN A 2 -42.96 -9.01 -27.11
CA ASN A 2 -41.52 -8.83 -26.99
C ASN A 2 -40.61 -9.97 -26.55
N ARG A 3 -39.84 -10.42 -27.53
CA ARG A 3 -38.58 -11.17 -27.44
C ARG A 3 -37.50 -10.30 -26.84
N THR A 4 -36.88 -10.74 -25.75
CA THR A 4 -35.61 -10.26 -25.26
C THR A 4 -34.51 -10.72 -26.20
N GLU A 5 -33.90 -9.79 -26.94
CA GLU A 5 -32.70 -10.05 -27.74
C GLU A 5 -31.53 -10.38 -26.83
N ARG A 6 -31.04 -11.60 -26.88
CA ARG A 6 -29.72 -11.95 -26.36
C ARG A 6 -28.66 -11.35 -27.26
N MET A 7 -27.96 -10.33 -26.82
CA MET A 7 -26.83 -9.75 -27.52
C MET A 7 -25.72 -10.79 -27.68
N ASN A 8 -25.44 -11.16 -28.91
CA ASN A 8 -24.49 -12.21 -29.27
C ASN A 8 -23.07 -11.62 -29.24
N ARG A 9 -22.17 -12.16 -28.38
CA ARG A 9 -20.76 -11.75 -28.25
C ARG A 9 -19.99 -11.68 -29.59
N ARG A 10 -20.42 -12.39 -30.62
CA ARG A 10 -19.83 -12.32 -31.96
C ARG A 10 -20.14 -11.03 -32.71
N ILE A 11 -21.25 -10.36 -32.41
CA ILE A 11 -21.60 -9.07 -33.02
C ILE A 11 -20.76 -7.95 -32.42
N PHE A 12 -20.54 -7.97 -31.10
CA PHE A 12 -19.70 -7.01 -30.41
C PHE A 12 -18.26 -7.01 -30.90
N LEU A 13 -17.67 -8.18 -31.16
CA LEU A 13 -16.32 -8.30 -31.71
C LEU A 13 -16.20 -7.95 -33.20
N LYS A 14 -17.29 -8.02 -33.96
CA LYS A 14 -17.31 -7.62 -35.37
C LYS A 14 -17.45 -6.09 -35.55
N GLU A 15 -18.20 -5.43 -34.69
CA GLU A 15 -18.33 -3.98 -34.73
C GLU A 15 -17.08 -3.27 -34.22
N ALA A 16 -16.33 -3.88 -33.30
CA ALA A 16 -15.02 -3.37 -32.88
C ALA A 16 -13.93 -3.47 -33.97
N ALA A 17 -14.12 -4.36 -34.96
CA ALA A 17 -13.17 -4.55 -36.06
C ALA A 17 -13.42 -3.66 -37.29
N VAL A 18 -14.55 -2.98 -37.36
CA VAL A 18 -14.93 -2.13 -38.52
C VAL A 18 -14.76 -0.62 -38.24
N ALA A 19 -14.55 -0.22 -36.98
CA ALA A 19 -14.28 1.18 -36.61
C ALA A 19 -12.79 1.56 -36.71
N GLY A 20 -12.06 1.00 -37.67
CA GLY A 20 -10.69 1.37 -38.04
C GLY A 20 -10.64 2.59 -38.94
N ALA A 21 -11.33 3.69 -38.62
CA ALA A 21 -11.13 4.98 -39.24
C ALA A 21 -10.26 5.84 -38.33
N ALA A 22 -9.09 6.20 -38.84
CA ALA A 22 -8.09 7.03 -38.19
C ALA A 22 -8.73 8.33 -37.67
N VAL A 23 -8.92 8.42 -36.35
CA VAL A 23 -9.08 9.69 -35.63
C VAL A 23 -7.66 10.12 -35.29
N PRO A 24 -7.22 11.34 -35.61
CA PRO A 24 -5.91 11.82 -35.20
C PRO A 24 -5.92 11.86 -33.66
N PHE A 25 -5.04 11.07 -33.06
CA PHE A 25 -4.72 11.15 -31.65
C PHE A 25 -4.21 12.56 -31.37
N ALA A 26 -5.07 13.40 -30.80
CA ALA A 26 -4.59 14.57 -30.11
C ALA A 26 -3.66 14.05 -29.01
N ALA A 27 -2.38 14.41 -29.10
CA ALA A 27 -1.39 14.06 -28.13
C ALA A 27 -1.92 14.46 -26.74
N TYR A 28 -2.32 13.48 -25.93
CA TYR A 28 -2.40 13.69 -24.51
C TYR A 28 -1.00 14.12 -24.08
N PRO A 29 -0.86 15.19 -23.30
CA PRO A 29 0.43 15.55 -22.76
C PRO A 29 0.95 14.30 -22.06
N SER A 30 2.14 13.85 -22.47
CA SER A 30 2.88 12.77 -21.81
C SER A 30 2.73 12.95 -20.31
N ALA A 31 2.23 11.92 -19.63
CA ALA A 31 2.22 11.90 -18.18
C ALA A 31 3.62 12.34 -17.76
N SER A 32 3.70 13.50 -17.13
CA SER A 32 4.95 13.98 -16.55
C SER A 32 5.52 12.81 -15.75
N PRO A 33 6.82 12.49 -15.87
CA PRO A 33 7.43 11.45 -15.08
C PRO A 33 6.95 11.69 -13.66
N LEU A 34 6.35 10.68 -13.04
CA LEU A 34 5.85 10.70 -11.67
C LEU A 34 6.75 11.63 -10.89
N ALA A 35 6.25 12.83 -10.55
CA ALA A 35 7.00 13.72 -9.70
C ALA A 35 7.35 12.85 -8.51
N ALA A 36 8.63 12.53 -8.36
CA ALA A 36 9.13 11.73 -7.26
C ALA A 36 8.40 12.29 -6.05
N ALA A 37 7.59 11.44 -5.39
CA ALA A 37 6.90 11.86 -4.19
C ALA A 37 8.00 12.51 -3.38
N SER A 38 7.90 13.81 -3.19
CA SER A 38 8.94 14.62 -2.57
C SER A 38 9.42 13.82 -1.38
N SER A 39 10.68 13.41 -1.39
CA SER A 39 11.38 12.97 -0.17
C SER A 39 10.84 13.84 0.94
N PRO A 40 10.49 13.31 2.12
CA PRO A 40 10.00 14.15 3.20
C PRO A 40 10.87 15.38 3.19
N ALA A 41 10.25 16.55 3.07
CA ALA A 41 10.94 17.80 2.77
C ALA A 41 12.21 17.81 3.60
N ALA A 42 13.36 18.01 2.94
CA ALA A 42 14.62 18.08 3.64
C ALA A 42 14.38 18.97 4.86
N VAL A 43 14.74 18.48 6.05
CA VAL A 43 14.60 19.26 7.28
C VAL A 43 15.28 20.58 6.97
N SER A 44 14.48 21.60 6.73
CA SER A 44 14.99 22.92 6.38
C SER A 44 15.76 23.39 7.60
N ASP A 45 16.98 23.87 7.42
CA ASP A 45 17.82 24.49 8.47
C ASP A 45 17.23 25.77 9.05
N THR A 46 15.98 26.11 8.72
CA THR A 46 15.26 27.24 9.29
C THR A 46 14.45 26.79 10.51
N LEU A 47 15.11 26.46 11.60
CA LEU A 47 14.51 26.34 12.94
C LEU A 47 14.18 27.70 13.56
N ASP A 48 13.89 28.69 12.74
CA ASP A 48 13.60 30.02 13.25
C ASP A 48 12.17 30.40 12.93
N ASN A 49 11.26 29.82 13.68
CA ASN A 49 9.93 30.33 14.05
C ASN A 49 9.24 29.22 14.85
N GLY A 50 8.93 29.50 16.09
CA GLY A 50 8.15 28.60 16.93
C GLY A 50 6.86 28.15 16.24
N PRO A 51 6.16 27.11 16.73
CA PRO A 51 5.04 26.50 16.06
C PRO A 51 4.07 27.58 15.60
N SER A 52 3.90 27.73 14.28
CA SER A 52 2.89 28.61 13.70
C SER A 52 1.53 27.96 14.00
N PHE A 53 1.05 28.16 15.23
CA PHE A 53 -0.30 27.76 15.58
C PHE A 53 -1.27 28.51 14.68
N ALA A 54 -1.87 27.76 13.86
CA ALA A 54 -2.70 27.99 12.75
C ALA A 54 -3.70 29.10 12.88
N THR A 55 -3.84 29.75 11.79
CA THR A 55 -4.96 30.66 11.45
C THR A 55 -6.30 30.03 11.76
N VAL A 56 -7.13 30.79 12.46
CA VAL A 56 -8.56 30.51 12.62
C VAL A 56 -9.15 30.24 11.24
N GLY A 57 -9.55 28.99 10.99
CA GLY A 57 -10.25 28.65 9.75
C GLY A 57 -11.58 29.39 9.67
N ASN A 58 -12.04 29.69 8.47
CA ASN A 58 -13.37 30.27 8.23
C ASN A 58 -14.50 29.24 8.50
N CYS A 59 -14.25 28.23 9.32
CA CYS A 59 -15.19 27.17 9.65
C CYS A 59 -16.14 27.64 10.75
N GLU A 60 -17.43 27.42 10.52
CA GLU A 60 -18.51 27.77 11.44
C GLU A 60 -18.97 26.57 12.26
N GLU A 61 -18.63 25.36 11.82
CA GLU A 61 -19.06 24.09 12.44
C GLU A 61 -17.93 23.06 12.51
N GLY A 62 -18.05 22.10 13.43
CA GLY A 62 -17.01 21.11 13.67
C GLY A 62 -16.68 20.25 12.44
N HIS A 63 -17.69 19.81 11.68
CA HIS A 63 -17.50 19.05 10.43
C HIS A 63 -16.73 19.82 9.35
N GLU A 64 -16.85 21.12 9.29
CA GLU A 64 -16.12 21.97 8.35
C GLU A 64 -14.62 22.01 8.69
N LEU A 65 -14.29 22.12 9.98
CA LEU A 65 -12.90 22.10 10.44
C LEU A 65 -12.23 20.75 10.15
N ILE A 66 -12.97 19.63 10.34
CA ILE A 66 -12.50 18.28 10.00
C ILE A 66 -12.24 18.19 8.49
N LEU A 67 -13.19 18.63 7.65
CA LEU A 67 -13.03 18.60 6.20
C LEU A 67 -11.86 19.46 5.72
N GLN A 68 -11.69 20.66 6.30
CA GLN A 68 -10.56 21.53 5.99
C GLN A 68 -9.22 20.86 6.32
N ALA A 69 -9.13 20.18 7.48
CA ALA A 69 -7.93 19.44 7.87
C ALA A 69 -7.67 18.26 6.94
N ILE A 70 -8.69 17.52 6.50
CA ILE A 70 -8.59 16.44 5.50
C ILE A 70 -8.07 17.01 4.17
N ALA A 71 -8.65 18.08 3.67
CA ALA A 71 -8.26 18.70 2.39
C ALA A 71 -6.80 19.20 2.43
N ALA A 72 -6.37 19.78 3.56
CA ALA A 72 -5.01 20.29 3.75
C ALA A 72 -3.95 19.17 3.71
N ASN A 73 -4.30 17.92 4.07
CA ASN A 73 -3.44 16.75 3.92
C ASN A 73 -3.33 16.25 2.47
N GLY A 74 -3.91 16.98 1.51
CA GLY A 74 -3.84 16.67 0.09
C GLY A 74 -4.71 15.49 -0.32
N VAL A 75 -5.74 15.17 0.47
CA VAL A 75 -6.75 14.17 0.10
C VAL A 75 -7.49 14.66 -1.15
N LYS A 76 -7.54 13.81 -2.17
CA LYS A 76 -8.22 14.10 -3.43
C LYS A 76 -9.58 13.39 -3.52
N LYS A 77 -9.68 12.21 -2.94
CA LYS A 77 -10.89 11.39 -2.96
C LYS A 77 -11.20 10.95 -1.52
N MET A 78 -12.46 11.10 -1.14
CA MET A 78 -12.99 10.61 0.12
C MET A 78 -14.02 9.52 -0.20
N PHE A 79 -13.71 8.27 0.14
CA PHE A 79 -14.58 7.13 -0.12
C PHE A 79 -15.64 7.06 0.97
N PHE A 80 -16.91 7.21 0.59
CA PHE A 80 -17.98 7.54 1.51
C PHE A 80 -19.10 6.52 1.48
N CYS A 81 -19.33 5.85 2.61
CA CYS A 81 -20.55 5.08 2.88
C CYS A 81 -21.39 5.89 3.87
N GLY A 82 -22.34 6.64 3.31
CA GLY A 82 -23.10 7.63 4.05
C GLY A 82 -24.15 7.07 5.00
N GLY A 83 -24.40 7.80 6.10
CA GLY A 83 -25.43 7.53 7.07
C GLY A 83 -25.88 8.80 7.78
N THR A 84 -26.87 8.68 8.68
CA THR A 84 -27.46 9.83 9.40
C THR A 84 -26.52 10.49 10.40
N ASP A 85 -25.40 9.89 10.70
CA ASP A 85 -24.38 10.36 11.62
C ASP A 85 -23.28 11.19 10.93
N ASN A 86 -23.05 10.96 9.64
CA ASN A 86 -21.94 11.56 8.89
C ASN A 86 -22.36 12.39 7.66
N PHE A 87 -23.66 12.64 7.46
CA PHE A 87 -24.18 13.45 6.33
C PHE A 87 -23.61 14.88 6.33
N TYR A 88 -23.16 15.38 7.47
CA TYR A 88 -22.51 16.69 7.59
C TYR A 88 -21.34 16.89 6.62
N PHE A 89 -20.63 15.81 6.26
CA PHE A 89 -19.59 15.92 5.23
C PHE A 89 -20.14 16.26 3.86
N MET A 90 -21.35 15.79 3.52
CA MET A 90 -22.00 16.12 2.25
C MET A 90 -22.29 17.63 2.20
N GLU A 91 -22.82 18.19 3.30
CA GLU A 91 -23.08 19.63 3.42
C GLU A 91 -21.79 20.44 3.36
N SER A 92 -20.73 20.02 4.09
CA SER A 92 -19.42 20.68 4.02
C SER A 92 -18.85 20.70 2.62
N VAL A 93 -18.85 19.56 1.91
CA VAL A 93 -18.33 19.45 0.55
C VAL A 93 -19.12 20.36 -0.40
N ALA A 94 -20.45 20.41 -0.28
CA ALA A 94 -21.30 21.30 -1.08
C ALA A 94 -20.97 22.78 -0.79
N LYS A 95 -20.86 23.17 0.49
CA LYS A 95 -20.50 24.53 0.91
C LYS A 95 -19.12 24.93 0.41
N PHE A 96 -18.10 24.03 0.54
CA PHE A 96 -16.74 24.31 0.11
C PHE A 96 -16.65 24.47 -1.41
N LYS A 97 -17.35 23.60 -2.18
CA LYS A 97 -17.43 23.73 -3.63
C LYS A 97 -18.09 25.05 -4.05
N ALA A 98 -19.19 25.44 -3.40
CA ALA A 98 -19.89 26.72 -3.69
C ALA A 98 -19.02 27.96 -3.38
N LYS A 99 -18.10 27.83 -2.40
CA LYS A 99 -17.16 28.90 -2.02
C LYS A 99 -15.79 28.79 -2.72
N ASN A 100 -15.60 27.85 -3.64
CA ASN A 100 -14.30 27.53 -4.26
C ASN A 100 -13.18 27.25 -3.24
N TRP A 101 -13.51 26.65 -2.11
CA TRP A 101 -12.55 26.22 -1.12
C TRP A 101 -12.02 24.82 -1.45
N PRO A 102 -10.77 24.52 -1.09
CA PRO A 102 -10.22 23.17 -1.29
C PRO A 102 -11.07 22.11 -0.58
N THR A 103 -11.48 21.08 -1.33
CA THR A 103 -12.23 19.95 -0.80
C THR A 103 -11.95 18.69 -1.63
N PRO A 104 -11.90 17.49 -1.02
CA PRO A 104 -11.84 16.25 -1.78
C PRO A 104 -13.16 16.01 -2.53
N ASP A 105 -13.09 15.23 -3.60
CA ASP A 105 -14.29 14.65 -4.18
C ASP A 105 -14.84 13.56 -3.27
N LEU A 106 -16.13 13.61 -3.02
CA LEU A 106 -16.84 12.61 -2.25
C LEU A 106 -17.30 11.50 -3.20
N ILE A 107 -16.77 10.30 -3.03
CA ILE A 107 -17.06 9.13 -3.84
C ILE A 107 -17.98 8.22 -3.05
N THR A 108 -19.26 8.19 -3.41
CA THR A 108 -20.21 7.26 -2.77
C THR A 108 -19.91 5.83 -3.16
N VAL A 109 -19.74 4.96 -2.17
CA VAL A 109 -19.48 3.54 -2.33
C VAL A 109 -20.60 2.75 -1.65
N MET A 110 -21.06 1.66 -2.27
CA MET A 110 -22.24 0.92 -1.82
C MET A 110 -21.95 -0.10 -0.71
N HIS A 111 -20.67 -0.43 -0.49
CA HIS A 111 -20.28 -1.40 0.53
C HIS A 111 -18.99 -0.92 1.23
N GLU A 112 -18.96 -1.02 2.53
CA GLU A 112 -17.90 -0.45 3.38
C GLU A 112 -16.54 -1.10 3.15
N SER A 113 -16.50 -2.43 2.96
CA SER A 113 -15.24 -3.11 2.60
C SER A 113 -14.68 -2.58 1.28
N ASP A 114 -15.53 -2.32 0.27
CA ASP A 114 -15.10 -1.78 -1.01
C ASP A 114 -14.53 -0.37 -0.85
N ALA A 115 -15.16 0.45 -0.01
CA ALA A 115 -14.67 1.80 0.28
C ALA A 115 -13.27 1.77 0.91
N VAL A 116 -13.01 0.86 1.84
CA VAL A 116 -11.70 0.69 2.48
C VAL A 116 -10.67 0.13 1.48
N TYR A 117 -11.04 -0.85 0.65
CA TYR A 117 -10.14 -1.37 -0.40
C TYR A 117 -9.83 -0.32 -1.48
N MET A 118 -10.80 0.51 -1.88
CA MET A 118 -10.56 1.62 -2.82
C MET A 118 -9.60 2.64 -2.22
N ASN A 119 -9.78 3.00 -0.95
CA ASN A 119 -8.84 3.85 -0.22
C ASN A 119 -7.44 3.24 -0.19
N MET A 120 -7.34 1.95 0.17
CA MET A 120 -6.06 1.22 0.20
C MET A 120 -5.36 1.29 -1.17
N GLY A 121 -6.09 1.00 -2.26
CA GLY A 121 -5.53 1.05 -3.61
C GLY A 121 -5.04 2.45 -3.99
N TYR A 122 -5.87 3.46 -3.74
CA TYR A 122 -5.50 4.86 -4.00
C TYR A 122 -4.27 5.27 -3.19
N SER A 123 -4.29 5.01 -1.87
CA SER A 123 -3.21 5.41 -0.95
C SER A 123 -1.88 4.74 -1.30
N GLN A 124 -1.90 3.47 -1.68
CA GLN A 124 -0.70 2.73 -2.09
C GLN A 124 -0.13 3.25 -3.41
N TRP A 125 -0.98 3.60 -4.39
CA TRP A 125 -0.54 4.18 -5.64
C TRP A 125 -0.02 5.60 -5.46
N ALA A 126 -0.78 6.46 -4.76
CA ALA A 126 -0.42 7.84 -4.51
C ALA A 126 0.70 7.99 -3.45
N ARG A 127 1.04 6.91 -2.70
CA ARG A 127 1.96 6.90 -1.56
C ARG A 127 1.62 7.98 -0.52
N ARG A 128 0.34 8.19 -0.31
CA ARG A 128 -0.20 9.18 0.62
C ARG A 128 -1.54 8.70 1.16
N PRO A 129 -1.76 8.73 2.47
CA PRO A 129 -3.04 8.36 3.06
C PRO A 129 -4.20 9.14 2.45
N GLN A 130 -5.29 8.45 2.15
CA GLN A 130 -6.59 9.01 1.80
C GLN A 130 -7.60 8.67 2.88
N VAL A 131 -8.85 9.12 2.72
CA VAL A 131 -9.89 8.98 3.74
C VAL A 131 -11.04 8.09 3.24
N THR A 132 -11.46 7.17 4.12
CA THR A 132 -12.76 6.50 4.04
C THR A 132 -13.64 7.01 5.16
N VAL A 133 -14.93 7.24 4.90
CA VAL A 133 -15.93 7.58 5.91
C VAL A 133 -17.01 6.51 5.93
N LEU A 134 -17.24 5.93 7.10
CA LEU A 134 -18.18 4.83 7.34
C LEU A 134 -19.33 5.27 8.25
N HIS A 135 -20.42 4.51 8.20
CA HIS A 135 -21.57 4.68 9.09
C HIS A 135 -21.39 3.88 10.37
N VAL A 136 -21.27 4.55 11.49
CA VAL A 136 -21.18 4.04 12.88
C VAL A 136 -20.57 2.62 13.04
N ASP A 137 -21.11 1.83 13.94
CA ASP A 137 -20.72 0.44 14.28
C ASP A 137 -20.93 -0.51 13.11
N SER A 138 -22.11 -0.46 12.49
CA SER A 138 -22.50 -1.36 11.42
C SER A 138 -21.56 -1.24 10.20
N GLY A 139 -21.24 -0.02 9.78
CA GLY A 139 -20.27 0.21 8.70
C GLY A 139 -18.84 -0.18 9.09
N THR A 140 -18.46 0.04 10.35
CA THR A 140 -17.15 -0.34 10.87
C THR A 140 -16.98 -1.87 10.85
N ILE A 141 -17.96 -2.64 11.34
CA ILE A 141 -17.95 -4.11 11.31
C ILE A 141 -17.98 -4.64 9.87
N ASN A 142 -18.82 -4.05 9.01
CA ASN A 142 -18.99 -4.52 7.63
C ASN A 142 -17.71 -4.39 6.80
N ALA A 143 -16.80 -3.51 7.21
CA ALA A 143 -15.47 -3.36 6.61
C ALA A 143 -14.42 -4.35 7.15
N GLY A 144 -14.77 -5.30 8.03
CA GLY A 144 -13.83 -6.12 8.81
C GLY A 144 -12.74 -6.82 8.01
N ALA A 145 -13.07 -7.45 6.88
CA ALA A 145 -12.08 -8.11 6.03
C ALA A 145 -11.09 -7.10 5.42
N ALA A 146 -11.55 -5.90 5.05
CA ALA A 146 -10.70 -4.86 4.49
C ALA A 146 -9.75 -4.26 5.53
N TRP A 147 -10.16 -4.19 6.81
CA TRP A 147 -9.27 -3.82 7.91
C TRP A 147 -8.10 -4.79 8.05
N SER A 148 -8.39 -6.10 8.04
CA SER A 148 -7.36 -7.15 8.10
C SER A 148 -6.38 -7.05 6.95
N GLU A 149 -6.87 -6.86 5.73
CA GLU A 149 -6.01 -6.72 4.54
C GLU A 149 -5.13 -5.46 4.63
N ALA A 150 -5.71 -4.32 5.00
CA ALA A 150 -4.97 -3.06 5.12
C ALA A 150 -3.87 -3.13 6.21
N TRP A 151 -4.16 -3.81 7.34
CA TRP A 151 -3.21 -4.04 8.42
C TRP A 151 -2.00 -4.86 7.98
N HIS A 152 -2.24 -6.01 7.32
CA HIS A 152 -1.17 -6.90 6.88
C HIS A 152 -0.38 -6.34 5.70
N ALA A 153 -1.01 -5.46 4.91
CA ALA A 153 -0.38 -4.77 3.79
C ALA A 153 0.41 -3.52 4.20
N ASP A 154 0.50 -3.19 5.48
CA ASP A 154 1.06 -1.93 5.96
C ASP A 154 0.51 -0.71 5.21
N ALA A 155 -0.81 -0.74 4.91
CA ALA A 155 -1.46 0.31 4.14
C ALA A 155 -1.74 1.53 5.02
N GLY A 156 -1.07 2.65 4.74
CA GLY A 156 -1.31 3.92 5.42
C GLY A 156 -2.62 4.54 4.93
N ILE A 157 -3.72 4.27 5.63
CA ILE A 157 -5.05 4.82 5.34
C ILE A 157 -5.67 5.44 6.59
N VAL A 158 -6.52 6.45 6.40
CA VAL A 158 -7.33 7.03 7.45
C VAL A 158 -8.76 6.60 7.24
N VAL A 159 -9.35 5.95 8.25
CA VAL A 159 -10.78 5.61 8.25
C VAL A 159 -11.45 6.38 9.36
N MET A 160 -12.51 7.06 9.01
CA MET A 160 -13.36 7.80 9.95
C MET A 160 -14.74 7.15 9.96
N ALA A 161 -15.36 7.06 11.12
CA ALA A 161 -16.74 6.60 11.21
C ALA A 161 -17.55 7.49 12.12
N GLY A 162 -18.81 7.69 11.78
CA GLY A 162 -19.75 8.32 12.69
C GLY A 162 -19.81 7.59 14.03
N ARG A 163 -20.15 8.30 15.06
CA ARG A 163 -20.45 7.75 16.39
C ARG A 163 -21.87 8.15 16.75
N THR A 164 -22.64 7.25 17.31
CA THR A 164 -23.97 7.56 17.83
C THR A 164 -23.91 8.73 18.80
N PRO A 165 -24.93 9.60 18.80
CA PRO A 165 -24.96 10.75 19.70
C PRO A 165 -24.92 10.33 21.17
N TYR A 166 -24.23 11.10 22.00
CA TYR A 166 -24.16 10.84 23.45
C TYR A 166 -25.15 11.71 24.25
N THR A 167 -25.75 12.73 23.66
CA THR A 167 -26.79 13.56 24.30
C THR A 167 -28.19 13.03 23.96
N THR A 168 -29.11 13.07 24.93
CA THR A 168 -30.41 12.37 24.88
C THR A 168 -31.62 13.31 24.84
N LYS A 169 -31.46 14.57 25.26
CA LYS A 169 -32.54 15.56 25.38
C LYS A 169 -32.24 16.87 24.71
N ASN A 170 -31.49 16.81 23.60
CA ASN A 170 -31.02 18.00 22.87
C ASN A 170 -30.18 18.96 23.72
N GLU A 171 -29.38 18.43 24.65
CA GLU A 171 -28.44 19.22 25.44
C GLU A 171 -27.39 19.90 24.54
N LEU A 172 -27.04 19.23 23.43
CA LEU A 172 -26.17 19.76 22.40
C LEU A 172 -26.79 19.54 21.00
N PRO A 173 -26.45 20.36 19.98
CA PRO A 173 -26.79 20.07 18.62
C PRO A 173 -26.28 18.69 18.17
N GLY A 174 -27.06 17.97 17.39
CA GLY A 174 -26.67 16.64 16.94
C GLY A 174 -27.10 15.48 17.86
N GLY A 175 -27.73 15.76 19.00
CA GLY A 175 -28.20 14.76 19.97
C GLY A 175 -29.17 13.72 19.38
N ARG A 176 -29.49 12.70 20.18
CA ARG A 176 -30.35 11.57 19.78
C ARG A 176 -31.72 12.04 19.34
N SER A 177 -32.21 11.59 18.20
CA SER A 177 -33.49 11.98 17.60
C SER A 177 -34.27 10.82 16.98
N HIS A 178 -33.68 9.64 16.81
CA HIS A 178 -34.27 8.44 16.23
C HIS A 178 -33.89 7.20 17.03
N SER A 179 -34.72 6.15 17.02
CA SER A 179 -34.48 4.89 17.75
C SER A 179 -33.13 4.26 17.41
N VAL A 180 -32.71 4.33 16.14
CA VAL A 180 -31.43 3.82 15.66
C VAL A 180 -30.21 4.34 16.43
N HIS A 181 -30.31 5.52 17.04
CA HIS A 181 -29.21 6.07 17.84
C HIS A 181 -29.01 5.36 19.19
N TRP A 182 -29.93 4.54 19.63
CA TRP A 182 -29.75 3.62 20.77
C TRP A 182 -29.40 2.21 20.32
N GLU A 183 -29.93 1.79 19.16
CA GLU A 183 -29.75 0.44 18.62
C GLU A 183 -28.33 0.21 18.08
N GLN A 184 -27.69 1.25 17.54
CA GLN A 184 -26.36 1.21 16.96
C GLN A 184 -25.26 1.72 17.92
N GLU A 185 -25.54 1.77 19.21
CA GLU A 185 -24.52 2.22 20.18
C GLU A 185 -23.67 1.07 20.69
N MET A 186 -22.37 1.22 20.56
CA MET A 186 -21.37 0.32 21.12
C MET A 186 -20.72 0.95 22.36
N TYR A 187 -20.33 0.15 23.33
CA TYR A 187 -19.53 0.63 24.48
C TYR A 187 -18.22 1.27 24.03
N ASP A 188 -17.49 0.59 23.15
CA ASP A 188 -16.28 1.08 22.48
C ASP A 188 -16.31 0.65 21.02
N GLN A 189 -16.62 1.59 20.13
CA GLN A 189 -16.76 1.30 18.71
C GLN A 189 -15.42 0.91 18.07
N ALA A 190 -14.31 1.47 18.52
CA ALA A 190 -12.98 1.15 17.98
C ALA A 190 -12.50 -0.24 18.39
N ASP A 191 -13.00 -0.79 19.50
CA ASP A 191 -12.57 -2.11 20.01
C ASP A 191 -12.83 -3.24 19.00
N MET A 192 -13.88 -3.10 18.16
CA MET A 192 -14.22 -4.07 17.11
C MET A 192 -13.10 -4.28 16.10
N ILE A 193 -12.26 -3.26 15.85
CA ILE A 193 -11.23 -3.27 14.81
C ILE A 193 -9.82 -2.95 15.33
N ARG A 194 -9.67 -2.76 16.65
CA ARG A 194 -8.40 -2.35 17.27
C ARG A 194 -7.26 -3.35 17.00
N GLN A 195 -7.57 -4.64 16.82
CA GLN A 195 -6.60 -5.67 16.43
C GLN A 195 -5.92 -5.40 15.07
N PHE A 196 -6.57 -4.63 14.21
CA PHE A 196 -6.11 -4.30 12.85
C PHE A 196 -5.89 -2.79 12.67
N THR A 197 -5.66 -2.07 13.76
CA THR A 197 -5.56 -0.61 13.75
C THR A 197 -4.27 -0.16 14.43
N LYS A 198 -3.52 0.71 13.76
CA LYS A 198 -2.27 1.25 14.30
C LYS A 198 -2.51 2.27 15.41
N TRP A 199 -3.61 3.00 15.31
CA TRP A 199 -4.03 4.02 16.27
C TRP A 199 -5.52 4.33 16.08
N ASP A 200 -6.22 4.51 17.18
CA ASP A 200 -7.62 4.95 17.18
C ASP A 200 -7.84 6.11 18.14
N TYR A 201 -8.81 6.97 17.83
CA TYR A 201 -9.22 8.04 18.71
C TYR A 201 -10.66 8.50 18.39
N GLU A 202 -11.41 8.85 19.44
CA GLU A 202 -12.70 9.52 19.31
C GLU A 202 -12.53 11.02 19.54
N ILE A 203 -12.95 11.86 18.59
CA ILE A 203 -12.87 13.32 18.74
C ILE A 203 -13.82 13.75 19.87
N LYS A 204 -13.29 14.36 20.92
CA LYS A 204 -14.06 14.73 22.11
C LYS A 204 -14.64 16.14 22.03
N THR A 205 -13.96 17.05 21.36
CA THR A 205 -14.41 18.45 21.18
C THR A 205 -14.12 18.93 19.76
N PRO A 206 -14.97 19.82 19.21
CA PRO A 206 -14.77 20.33 17.86
C PRO A 206 -13.50 21.18 17.73
N GLU A 207 -13.05 21.84 18.82
CA GLU A 207 -11.89 22.72 18.81
C GLU A 207 -10.58 21.99 18.52
N ASN A 208 -10.45 20.72 18.96
CA ASN A 208 -9.25 19.92 18.71
C ASN A 208 -9.38 18.99 17.50
N ALA A 209 -10.46 19.06 16.74
CA ALA A 209 -10.73 18.15 15.62
C ALA A 209 -9.60 18.18 14.58
N SER A 210 -9.11 19.37 14.23
CA SER A 210 -7.99 19.50 13.28
C SER A 210 -6.72 18.82 13.79
N LEU A 211 -6.37 18.96 15.09
CA LEU A 211 -5.22 18.30 15.69
C LEU A 211 -5.31 16.77 15.58
N ILE A 212 -6.49 16.21 15.84
CA ILE A 212 -6.71 14.77 15.76
C ILE A 212 -6.57 14.27 14.33
N VAL A 213 -7.11 15.01 13.35
CA VAL A 213 -6.95 14.69 11.93
C VAL A 213 -5.47 14.69 11.53
N GLN A 214 -4.70 15.73 11.90
CA GLN A 214 -3.27 15.78 11.61
C GLN A 214 -2.51 14.61 12.24
N THR A 215 -2.86 14.27 13.49
CA THR A 215 -2.27 13.13 14.19
C THR A 215 -2.57 11.81 13.48
N ALA A 216 -3.81 11.62 13.01
CA ALA A 216 -4.22 10.44 12.25
C ALA A 216 -3.39 10.28 10.96
N PHE A 217 -3.26 11.33 10.16
CA PHE A 217 -2.47 11.29 8.91
C PHE A 217 -1.00 11.03 9.18
N ARG A 218 -0.41 11.71 10.16
CA ARG A 218 0.98 11.52 10.58
C ARG A 218 1.26 10.07 10.98
N ILE A 219 0.40 9.47 11.81
CA ILE A 219 0.57 8.09 12.28
C ILE A 219 0.36 7.10 11.15
N ALA A 220 -0.67 7.28 10.30
CA ALA A 220 -0.92 6.41 9.16
C ALA A 220 0.26 6.36 8.19
N ALA A 221 0.92 7.51 7.94
CA ALA A 221 2.03 7.66 7.01
C ALA A 221 3.41 7.30 7.58
N THR A 222 3.54 7.12 8.91
CA THR A 222 4.82 6.74 9.53
C THR A 222 5.08 5.25 9.37
N GLU A 223 6.27 4.87 8.89
CA GLU A 223 6.67 3.46 8.75
C GLU A 223 6.88 2.73 10.10
N PRO A 224 6.50 1.45 10.23
CA PRO A 224 5.65 0.72 9.31
C PRO A 224 4.28 1.37 9.22
N CYS A 225 3.83 1.68 8.00
CA CYS A 225 2.53 2.32 7.79
C CYS A 225 1.38 1.41 8.28
N GLY A 226 0.18 1.96 8.42
CA GLY A 226 -0.96 1.16 8.81
C GLY A 226 -2.25 1.96 8.92
N PRO A 227 -3.40 1.28 8.95
CA PRO A 227 -4.69 1.93 9.08
C PRO A 227 -4.86 2.59 10.45
N VAL A 228 -5.50 3.75 10.46
CA VAL A 228 -5.91 4.47 11.68
C VAL A 228 -7.41 4.70 11.66
N TYR A 229 -8.02 4.81 12.84
CA TYR A 229 -9.46 4.95 13.00
C TYR A 229 -9.81 6.18 13.83
N VAL A 230 -10.76 6.98 13.34
CA VAL A 230 -11.25 8.16 14.06
C VAL A 230 -12.76 8.11 14.18
N SER A 231 -13.27 8.09 15.39
CA SER A 231 -14.71 8.16 15.69
C SER A 231 -15.17 9.61 15.75
N LEU A 232 -16.31 9.89 15.11
CA LEU A 232 -16.87 11.22 14.91
C LEU A 232 -18.25 11.33 15.57
N PRO A 233 -18.35 11.74 16.86
CA PRO A 233 -19.64 11.99 17.48
C PRO A 233 -20.43 13.08 16.76
N ARG A 234 -21.75 12.87 16.61
CA ARG A 234 -22.61 13.83 15.90
C ARG A 234 -22.58 15.23 16.54
N GLU A 235 -22.50 15.30 17.86
CA GLU A 235 -22.43 16.56 18.58
C GLU A 235 -21.18 17.36 18.23
N VAL A 236 -20.03 16.67 18.06
CA VAL A 236 -18.79 17.30 17.60
C VAL A 236 -18.93 17.81 16.18
N MET A 237 -19.58 17.02 15.31
CA MET A 237 -19.81 17.39 13.91
C MET A 237 -20.74 18.61 13.81
N ALA A 238 -21.83 18.62 14.56
CA ALA A 238 -22.85 19.67 14.53
C ALA A 238 -22.52 20.91 15.38
N ALA A 239 -21.45 20.85 16.18
CA ALA A 239 -21.11 21.95 17.08
C ALA A 239 -20.74 23.21 16.32
N LYS A 240 -21.32 24.36 16.79
CA LYS A 240 -20.96 25.68 16.27
C LYS A 240 -19.60 26.10 16.82
N LEU A 241 -18.72 26.54 15.93
CA LEU A 241 -17.41 27.07 16.26
C LEU A 241 -17.43 28.61 16.27
N LYS A 242 -16.85 29.19 17.28
CA LYS A 242 -16.52 30.64 17.32
C LYS A 242 -15.11 30.89 16.76
N GLY A 243 -14.72 30.12 15.78
CA GLY A 243 -13.37 29.98 15.26
C GLY A 243 -12.72 28.70 15.76
N GLY A 244 -12.18 27.90 14.85
CA GLY A 244 -11.46 26.67 15.19
C GLY A 244 -9.95 26.87 15.07
N ILE A 245 -9.16 26.10 15.81
CA ILE A 245 -7.72 26.05 15.62
C ILE A 245 -7.44 25.08 14.49
N PHE A 246 -6.87 25.59 13.41
CA PHE A 246 -6.43 24.77 12.29
C PHE A 246 -4.94 24.47 12.46
N TYR A 247 -4.54 23.21 12.44
CA TYR A 247 -3.15 22.78 12.46
C TYR A 247 -2.69 22.46 11.05
N SER A 248 -1.52 22.99 10.66
CA SER A 248 -0.96 22.72 9.35
C SER A 248 -0.36 21.31 9.28
N PRO A 249 -0.55 20.55 8.18
CA PRO A 249 0.17 19.28 7.97
C PRO A 249 1.69 19.43 8.02
N THR A 250 2.24 20.60 7.69
CA THR A 250 3.67 20.88 7.76
C THR A 250 4.25 20.81 9.16
N ASP A 251 3.41 21.06 10.17
CA ASP A 251 3.81 21.00 11.57
C ASP A 251 3.68 19.56 12.15
N PHE A 252 3.10 18.65 11.37
CA PHE A 252 2.85 17.25 11.74
C PHE A 252 3.39 16.26 10.69
N PRO A 253 4.67 16.35 10.29
CA PRO A 253 5.22 15.42 9.32
C PRO A 253 5.25 13.99 9.90
N PRO A 254 5.16 12.95 9.06
CA PRO A 254 5.46 11.58 9.49
C PRO A 254 6.92 11.47 9.93
N ALA A 255 7.21 10.47 10.76
CA ALA A 255 8.58 10.20 11.16
C ALA A 255 9.44 9.82 9.95
N VAL A 256 10.69 10.28 9.94
CA VAL A 256 11.66 9.90 8.90
C VAL A 256 12.04 8.43 9.09
N SER A 257 11.95 7.64 8.03
CA SER A 257 12.31 6.22 8.06
C SER A 257 13.80 6.01 8.35
N ALA A 258 14.13 4.95 9.10
CA ALA A 258 15.50 4.63 9.50
C ALA A 258 16.35 4.15 8.30
N GLN A 259 17.64 4.51 8.30
CA GLN A 259 18.60 4.00 7.33
C GLN A 259 19.15 2.61 7.70
N GLY A 260 18.94 2.18 8.93
CA GLY A 260 19.56 1.01 9.52
C GLY A 260 20.84 1.33 10.30
N ASP A 261 21.12 0.50 11.30
CA ASP A 261 22.34 0.63 12.10
C ASP A 261 23.59 0.31 11.26
N SER A 262 24.58 1.19 11.28
CA SER A 262 25.77 1.08 10.45
C SER A 262 26.66 -0.12 10.80
N VAL A 263 26.69 -0.54 12.07
CA VAL A 263 27.46 -1.71 12.52
C VAL A 263 26.78 -2.98 12.03
N ALA A 264 25.45 -3.05 12.14
CA ALA A 264 24.66 -4.17 11.65
C ALA A 264 24.74 -4.29 10.11
N LEU A 265 24.62 -3.19 9.38
CA LEU A 265 24.79 -3.15 7.92
C LEU A 265 26.19 -3.63 7.49
N ARG A 266 27.24 -3.20 8.20
CA ARG A 266 28.61 -3.62 7.92
C ARG A 266 28.79 -5.12 8.19
N ALA A 267 28.21 -5.64 9.26
CA ALA A 267 28.22 -7.08 9.57
C ALA A 267 27.47 -7.89 8.50
N ALA A 268 26.33 -7.38 8.03
CA ALA A 268 25.57 -7.97 6.93
C ALA A 268 26.36 -7.97 5.62
N ALA A 269 27.02 -6.87 5.27
CA ALA A 269 27.87 -6.75 4.08
C ALA A 269 29.00 -7.79 4.10
N LYS A 270 29.70 -7.89 5.25
CA LYS A 270 30.77 -8.88 5.44
C LYS A 270 30.24 -10.32 5.25
N LEU A 271 29.12 -10.64 5.90
CA LEU A 271 28.53 -11.97 5.84
C LEU A 271 28.12 -12.35 4.41
N LEU A 272 27.51 -11.42 3.64
CA LEU A 272 27.14 -11.62 2.24
C LEU A 272 28.36 -11.85 1.33
N ILE A 273 29.47 -11.16 1.58
CA ILE A 273 30.71 -11.35 0.81
C ILE A 273 31.36 -12.69 1.12
N GLU A 274 31.39 -13.10 2.39
CA GLU A 274 32.01 -14.35 2.84
C GLU A 274 31.17 -15.58 2.48
N ALA A 275 29.88 -15.42 2.17
CA ALA A 275 28.98 -16.50 1.85
C ALA A 275 29.35 -17.24 0.55
N ASP A 276 29.35 -18.58 0.61
CA ASP A 276 29.58 -19.42 -0.56
C ASP A 276 28.28 -19.64 -1.34
N ASP A 277 27.13 -19.71 -0.65
CA ASP A 277 25.84 -20.00 -1.27
C ASP A 277 24.69 -19.10 -0.73
N PRO A 278 24.80 -17.78 -0.88
CA PRO A 278 23.81 -16.84 -0.38
C PRO A 278 22.55 -16.81 -1.24
N VAL A 279 21.43 -16.34 -0.63
CA VAL A 279 20.19 -16.02 -1.35
C VAL A 279 19.54 -14.77 -0.77
N ILE A 280 18.87 -13.98 -1.59
CA ILE A 280 18.01 -12.86 -1.18
C ILE A 280 16.55 -13.30 -1.33
N MET A 281 15.74 -13.03 -0.30
CA MET A 281 14.30 -13.26 -0.31
C MET A 281 13.57 -11.94 -0.12
N VAL A 282 12.64 -11.62 -0.99
CA VAL A 282 11.94 -10.32 -0.99
C VAL A 282 10.44 -10.48 -1.29
N LYS A 283 9.59 -9.70 -0.58
CA LYS A 283 8.13 -9.75 -0.77
C LYS A 283 7.49 -8.38 -1.00
N SER A 284 7.79 -7.39 -0.15
CA SER A 284 7.04 -6.12 -0.12
C SER A 284 7.91 -4.88 -0.40
N MET A 285 9.19 -5.06 -0.70
CA MET A 285 10.14 -3.97 -0.96
C MET A 285 9.69 -3.08 -2.13
N GLY A 286 9.04 -3.66 -3.13
CA GLY A 286 8.54 -2.95 -4.30
C GLY A 286 7.41 -1.94 -4.03
N ARG A 287 6.95 -1.82 -2.77
CA ARG A 287 6.12 -0.69 -2.32
C ARG A 287 6.86 0.65 -2.51
N HIS A 288 8.19 0.58 -2.53
CA HIS A 288 9.10 1.65 -2.93
C HIS A 288 9.72 1.29 -4.28
N PRO A 289 9.14 1.66 -5.43
CA PRO A 289 9.57 1.22 -6.77
C PRO A 289 11.04 1.52 -7.07
N GLU A 290 11.59 2.58 -6.48
CA GLU A 290 13.00 2.95 -6.59
C GLU A 290 13.96 1.91 -6.01
N SER A 291 13.53 1.17 -5.00
CA SER A 291 14.35 0.12 -4.36
C SER A 291 14.60 -1.09 -5.26
N VAL A 292 13.77 -1.29 -6.29
CA VAL A 292 13.93 -2.40 -7.24
C VAL A 292 15.27 -2.33 -7.98
N ALA A 293 15.63 -1.14 -8.50
CA ALA A 293 16.92 -0.92 -9.17
C ALA A 293 18.10 -1.10 -8.19
N MET A 294 17.92 -0.71 -6.95
CA MET A 294 18.95 -0.86 -5.90
C MET A 294 19.19 -2.34 -5.57
N LEU A 295 18.13 -3.15 -5.49
CA LEU A 295 18.24 -4.59 -5.29
C LEU A 295 18.89 -5.27 -6.51
N VAL A 296 18.55 -4.87 -7.74
CA VAL A 296 19.21 -5.37 -8.95
C VAL A 296 20.70 -5.11 -8.87
N THR A 297 21.11 -3.89 -8.51
CA THR A 297 22.53 -3.53 -8.36
C THR A 297 23.26 -4.42 -7.35
N LEU A 298 22.67 -4.66 -6.17
CA LEU A 298 23.26 -5.56 -5.17
C LEU A 298 23.37 -7.00 -5.68
N ALA A 299 22.29 -7.53 -6.26
CA ALA A 299 22.23 -8.88 -6.79
C ALA A 299 23.25 -9.11 -7.91
N GLU A 300 23.40 -8.13 -8.81
CA GLU A 300 24.41 -8.19 -9.88
C GLU A 300 25.83 -8.10 -9.37
N LYS A 301 26.09 -7.18 -8.43
CA LYS A 301 27.42 -6.97 -7.86
C LYS A 301 27.97 -8.24 -7.22
N LEU A 302 27.13 -8.93 -6.44
CA LEU A 302 27.51 -10.10 -5.66
C LEU A 302 27.13 -11.43 -6.32
N ALA A 303 26.47 -11.39 -7.48
CA ALA A 303 25.89 -12.54 -8.17
C ALA A 303 25.01 -13.42 -7.26
N ILE A 304 24.13 -12.79 -6.48
CA ILE A 304 23.24 -13.49 -5.53
C ILE A 304 21.90 -13.78 -6.20
N PRO A 305 21.37 -15.03 -6.12
CA PRO A 305 20.02 -15.35 -6.57
C PRO A 305 18.97 -14.65 -5.71
N VAL A 306 17.88 -14.21 -6.37
CA VAL A 306 16.77 -13.49 -5.72
C VAL A 306 15.48 -14.30 -5.87
N VAL A 307 14.89 -14.67 -4.73
CA VAL A 307 13.54 -15.21 -4.61
C VAL A 307 12.60 -14.05 -4.36
N SER A 308 11.73 -13.78 -5.32
CA SER A 308 10.74 -12.70 -5.21
C SER A 308 9.34 -13.27 -5.08
N VAL A 309 8.64 -12.90 -4.01
CA VAL A 309 7.19 -13.09 -3.85
C VAL A 309 6.53 -11.78 -4.28
N ASP A 310 5.71 -11.84 -5.33
CA ASP A 310 5.24 -10.63 -6.00
C ASP A 310 3.94 -10.10 -5.38
N THR A 311 3.97 -9.61 -4.13
CA THR A 311 2.93 -8.74 -3.60
C THR A 311 3.02 -7.35 -4.20
N PHE A 312 4.23 -6.97 -4.57
CA PHE A 312 4.61 -5.87 -5.47
C PHE A 312 5.60 -6.38 -6.51
N MET A 313 5.96 -5.56 -7.48
CA MET A 313 7.10 -5.84 -8.35
C MET A 313 8.37 -5.56 -7.56
N ASN A 314 8.98 -6.61 -7.00
CA ASN A 314 10.18 -6.49 -6.17
C ASN A 314 11.48 -6.70 -6.94
N PHE A 315 11.43 -7.54 -7.98
CA PHE A 315 12.59 -7.89 -8.78
C PHE A 315 12.17 -8.30 -10.19
N PRO A 316 12.86 -7.83 -11.27
CA PRO A 316 12.47 -8.09 -12.64
C PRO A 316 12.40 -9.57 -12.97
N ARG A 317 11.28 -10.01 -13.57
CA ARG A 317 11.05 -11.42 -13.91
C ARG A 317 12.08 -11.97 -14.88
N GLN A 318 12.51 -11.14 -15.85
CA GLN A 318 13.46 -11.55 -16.88
C GLN A 318 14.90 -11.57 -16.41
N HIS A 319 15.19 -11.03 -15.22
CA HIS A 319 16.55 -10.91 -14.74
C HIS A 319 17.17 -12.29 -14.43
N TRP A 320 18.43 -12.49 -14.81
CA TRP A 320 19.14 -13.76 -14.66
C TRP A 320 19.29 -14.21 -13.20
N ALA A 321 19.36 -13.27 -12.24
CA ALA A 321 19.44 -13.60 -10.82
C ALA A 321 18.09 -14.04 -10.22
N ARG A 322 16.95 -13.82 -10.89
CA ARG A 322 15.67 -14.31 -10.39
C ARG A 322 15.60 -15.83 -10.43
N SER A 323 15.49 -16.45 -9.28
CA SER A 323 15.61 -17.90 -9.11
C SER A 323 14.79 -18.37 -7.91
N ARG A 324 14.58 -19.67 -7.81
CA ARG A 324 14.01 -20.35 -6.63
C ARG A 324 14.91 -21.51 -6.23
N PRO A 325 16.07 -21.22 -5.63
CA PRO A 325 16.98 -22.26 -5.16
C PRO A 325 16.40 -22.99 -3.95
N ASP A 326 16.91 -24.19 -3.69
CA ASP A 326 16.67 -24.90 -2.44
C ASP A 326 17.24 -24.10 -1.26
N LEU A 327 16.40 -23.82 -0.24
CA LEU A 327 16.80 -23.05 0.93
C LEU A 327 17.62 -23.88 1.93
N GLN A 328 17.50 -25.22 1.90
CA GLN A 328 18.17 -26.11 2.87
C GLN A 328 19.69 -26.10 2.73
N SER A 329 20.19 -25.79 1.52
CA SER A 329 21.62 -25.73 1.22
C SER A 329 22.25 -24.36 1.45
N ARG A 330 21.45 -23.32 1.67
CA ARG A 330 21.93 -21.92 1.79
C ARG A 330 22.71 -21.71 3.08
N ASP A 331 23.81 -20.96 2.99
CA ASP A 331 24.64 -20.56 4.13
C ASP A 331 24.26 -19.18 4.66
N VAL A 332 23.82 -18.25 3.81
CA VAL A 332 23.34 -16.93 4.17
C VAL A 332 22.04 -16.59 3.45
N ILE A 333 21.05 -16.11 4.19
CA ILE A 333 19.79 -15.60 3.63
C ILE A 333 19.60 -14.16 4.04
N LEU A 334 19.50 -13.26 3.06
CA LEU A 334 19.08 -11.87 3.25
C LEU A 334 17.58 -11.77 2.98
N VAL A 335 16.81 -11.51 4.02
CA VAL A 335 15.36 -11.32 3.98
C VAL A 335 15.08 -9.82 3.95
N ILE A 336 14.35 -9.33 2.94
CA ILE A 336 14.02 -7.91 2.78
C ILE A 336 12.51 -7.75 2.69
N ASP A 337 11.92 -7.01 3.63
CA ASP A 337 10.50 -6.71 3.66
C ASP A 337 9.63 -7.95 3.43
N HIS A 338 9.93 -9.03 4.13
CA HIS A 338 9.28 -10.33 3.94
C HIS A 338 8.81 -10.90 5.29
N ASP A 339 7.51 -11.02 5.45
CA ASP A 339 6.86 -11.47 6.68
C ASP A 339 6.98 -12.98 6.93
N VAL A 340 6.81 -13.81 5.90
CA VAL A 340 6.90 -15.29 5.97
C VAL A 340 7.88 -15.79 4.92
N PRO A 341 9.19 -15.73 5.19
CA PRO A 341 10.21 -16.02 4.18
C PRO A 341 10.24 -17.49 3.72
N TRP A 342 9.83 -18.43 4.58
CA TRP A 342 9.67 -19.85 4.24
C TRP A 342 8.55 -20.47 5.07
N THR A 343 8.17 -21.70 4.71
CA THR A 343 7.21 -22.50 5.47
C THR A 343 7.91 -23.70 6.11
N SER A 344 7.19 -24.46 6.93
CA SER A 344 7.71 -25.68 7.57
C SER A 344 8.14 -26.77 6.58
N SER A 345 7.69 -26.71 5.33
CA SER A 345 8.03 -27.67 4.28
C SER A 345 9.43 -27.45 3.68
N ASP A 346 9.97 -26.24 3.80
CA ASP A 346 11.28 -25.90 3.22
C ASP A 346 12.08 -24.92 4.11
N PRO A 347 12.35 -25.25 5.39
CA PRO A 347 13.14 -24.40 6.27
C PRO A 347 14.63 -24.52 5.96
N PRO A 348 15.40 -23.44 6.07
CA PRO A 348 16.85 -23.49 5.97
C PRO A 348 17.45 -24.25 7.15
N LYS A 349 18.47 -25.08 6.91
CA LYS A 349 19.07 -25.91 7.96
C LYS A 349 20.20 -25.24 8.74
N ARG A 350 21.01 -24.42 8.07
CA ARG A 350 22.27 -23.87 8.64
C ARG A 350 22.51 -22.40 8.28
N ALA A 351 21.56 -21.75 7.61
CA ALA A 351 21.75 -20.40 7.13
C ALA A 351 21.85 -19.39 8.27
N ARG A 352 22.75 -18.42 8.12
CA ARG A 352 22.73 -17.18 8.88
C ARG A 352 21.71 -16.23 8.23
N ILE A 353 20.77 -15.74 9.02
CA ILE A 353 19.65 -14.95 8.53
C ILE A 353 19.89 -13.46 8.86
N ILE A 354 19.86 -12.63 7.84
CA ILE A 354 19.84 -11.16 7.92
C ILE A 354 18.41 -10.74 7.59
N SER A 355 17.78 -9.90 8.41
CA SER A 355 16.45 -9.34 8.13
C SER A 355 16.55 -7.82 8.06
N MET A 356 16.17 -7.26 6.92
CA MET A 356 16.07 -5.80 6.69
C MET A 356 14.60 -5.45 6.47
N ASP A 357 14.02 -4.67 7.37
CA ASP A 357 12.60 -4.37 7.36
C ASP A 357 12.30 -3.16 8.27
N ALA A 358 11.18 -2.48 8.04
CA ALA A 358 10.68 -1.47 8.99
C ALA A 358 10.30 -2.09 10.35
N ASP A 359 9.85 -3.36 10.34
CA ASP A 359 9.58 -4.19 11.52
C ASP A 359 10.20 -5.58 11.37
N PRO A 360 11.54 -5.73 11.55
CA PRO A 360 12.24 -6.99 11.32
C PRO A 360 11.87 -8.11 12.29
N MET A 361 11.15 -7.80 13.37
CA MET A 361 10.68 -8.77 14.37
C MET A 361 9.20 -9.12 14.22
N ARG A 362 8.51 -8.47 13.30
CA ARG A 362 7.08 -8.71 12.98
C ARG A 362 6.16 -8.70 14.19
N ILE A 363 6.27 -7.65 15.02
CA ILE A 363 5.48 -7.51 16.28
C ILE A 363 3.96 -7.54 16.04
N LYS A 364 3.51 -7.28 14.81
CA LYS A 364 2.11 -7.41 14.41
C LYS A 364 1.63 -8.87 14.29
N GLN A 365 2.53 -9.85 14.27
CA GLN A 365 2.21 -11.27 14.15
C GLN A 365 2.38 -11.96 15.52
N PRO A 366 1.30 -12.44 16.15
CA PRO A 366 1.39 -13.01 17.51
C PRO A 366 2.35 -14.19 17.64
N LEU A 367 2.50 -14.97 16.57
CA LEU A 367 3.48 -16.06 16.49
C LEU A 367 4.29 -15.92 15.20
N TRP A 368 5.53 -15.42 15.32
CA TRP A 368 6.45 -15.26 14.21
C TRP A 368 7.74 -16.06 14.47
N GLY A 369 7.84 -17.24 14.52
CA GLY A 369 8.95 -18.10 14.99
C GLY A 369 10.16 -18.22 14.05
N PHE A 370 10.47 -17.23 13.23
CA PHE A 370 11.59 -17.27 12.29
C PHE A 370 12.89 -16.81 12.95
N PRO A 371 13.99 -17.58 12.89
CA PRO A 371 15.27 -17.16 13.42
C PRO A 371 15.85 -15.98 12.61
N VAL A 372 16.37 -14.98 13.30
CA VAL A 372 17.08 -13.84 12.70
C VAL A 372 18.37 -13.62 13.48
N HIS A 373 19.51 -13.59 12.77
CA HIS A 373 20.83 -13.40 13.37
C HIS A 373 21.27 -11.93 13.35
N ILE A 374 20.85 -11.20 12.32
CA ILE A 374 21.13 -9.77 12.18
C ILE A 374 19.81 -9.07 11.81
N PRO A 375 18.99 -8.66 12.80
CA PRO A 375 17.81 -7.84 12.56
C PRO A 375 18.20 -6.38 12.35
N ILE A 376 17.74 -5.77 11.27
CA ILE A 376 18.02 -4.37 10.91
C ILE A 376 16.71 -3.65 10.67
N THR A 377 16.33 -2.79 11.62
CA THR A 377 15.18 -1.89 11.42
C THR A 377 15.57 -0.81 10.44
N CYS A 378 14.96 -0.80 9.26
CA CYS A 378 15.27 0.16 8.21
C CYS A 378 14.17 0.24 7.15
N ASP A 379 14.18 1.35 6.43
CA ASP A 379 13.57 1.47 5.12
C ASP A 379 14.55 0.86 4.10
N SER A 380 14.13 -0.19 3.43
CA SER A 380 14.98 -0.93 2.48
C SER A 380 15.48 -0.05 1.33
N SER A 381 14.70 0.96 0.91
CA SER A 381 15.13 1.91 -0.13
C SER A 381 16.32 2.78 0.30
N LYS A 382 16.47 3.03 1.60
CA LYS A 382 17.59 3.80 2.18
C LYS A 382 18.78 2.91 2.54
N ALA A 383 18.48 1.72 3.05
CA ALA A 383 19.51 0.81 3.54
C ALA A 383 20.26 0.07 2.41
N LEU A 384 19.58 -0.31 1.30
CA LEU A 384 20.19 -1.05 0.20
C LEU A 384 21.39 -0.37 -0.45
N PRO A 385 21.37 0.94 -0.78
CA PRO A 385 22.53 1.63 -1.31
C PRO A 385 23.73 1.60 -0.36
N ILE A 386 23.47 1.80 0.94
CA ILE A 386 24.51 1.79 1.98
C ILE A 386 25.12 0.41 2.11
N LEU A 387 24.27 -0.62 2.23
CA LEU A 387 24.72 -2.02 2.27
C LEU A 387 25.56 -2.36 1.04
N THR A 388 25.11 -1.97 -0.15
CA THR A 388 25.80 -2.22 -1.43
C THR A 388 27.19 -1.56 -1.45
N GLN A 389 27.28 -0.31 -0.97
CA GLN A 389 28.55 0.40 -0.85
C GLN A 389 29.48 -0.29 0.15
N MET A 390 29.00 -0.66 1.33
CA MET A 390 29.79 -1.30 2.38
C MET A 390 30.38 -2.66 1.95
N THR A 391 29.80 -3.32 0.94
CA THR A 391 30.39 -4.55 0.40
C THR A 391 31.76 -4.34 -0.24
N ASP A 392 32.07 -3.14 -0.73
CA ASP A 392 33.36 -2.82 -1.36
C ASP A 392 34.54 -3.03 -0.42
N ASP A 393 34.36 -2.81 0.87
CA ASP A 393 35.41 -2.97 1.89
C ASP A 393 35.87 -4.42 2.06
N PHE A 394 35.08 -5.40 1.62
CA PHE A 394 35.32 -6.82 1.86
C PHE A 394 35.58 -7.62 0.57
N ILE A 395 35.39 -7.02 -0.62
CA ILE A 395 35.57 -7.74 -1.89
C ILE A 395 37.05 -7.99 -2.17
N THR A 396 37.42 -9.27 -2.27
CA THR A 396 38.77 -9.70 -2.67
C THR A 396 38.75 -10.27 -4.11
N ASN A 397 39.94 -10.42 -4.72
CA ASN A 397 40.03 -11.04 -6.07
C ASN A 397 39.51 -12.48 -6.08
N ARG A 398 39.69 -13.25 -5.00
CA ARG A 398 39.13 -14.60 -4.84
C ARG A 398 37.59 -14.54 -4.88
N ARG A 399 36.97 -13.60 -4.17
CA ARG A 399 35.51 -13.46 -4.15
C ARG A 399 34.97 -13.00 -5.51
N LYS A 400 35.66 -12.12 -6.22
CA LYS A 400 35.29 -11.74 -7.60
C LYS A 400 35.24 -12.94 -8.54
N ALA A 401 36.19 -13.88 -8.46
CA ALA A 401 36.19 -15.10 -9.25
C ALA A 401 34.99 -16.00 -8.92
N ALA A 402 34.68 -16.19 -7.62
CA ALA A 402 33.50 -16.95 -7.19
C ALA A 402 32.18 -16.29 -7.65
N PHE A 403 32.08 -14.95 -7.64
CA PHE A 403 30.92 -14.24 -8.16
C PHE A 403 30.76 -14.44 -9.68
N ALA A 404 31.85 -14.43 -10.43
CA ALA A 404 31.80 -14.66 -11.88
C ALA A 404 31.30 -16.08 -12.21
N GLU A 405 31.79 -17.09 -11.48
CA GLU A 405 31.36 -18.48 -11.63
C GLU A 405 29.86 -18.65 -11.29
N ARG A 406 29.42 -18.11 -10.12
CA ARG A 406 28.02 -18.14 -9.69
C ARG A 406 27.11 -17.42 -10.69
N ARG A 407 27.53 -16.28 -11.24
CA ARG A 407 26.81 -15.54 -12.30
C ARG A 407 26.60 -16.41 -13.53
N ALA A 408 27.64 -17.05 -14.02
CA ALA A 408 27.57 -17.92 -15.20
C ALA A 408 26.57 -19.09 -14.97
N ALA A 409 26.63 -19.73 -13.79
CA ALA A 409 25.71 -20.80 -13.42
C ALA A 409 24.24 -20.30 -13.37
N LEU A 410 23.98 -19.14 -12.76
CA LEU A 410 22.64 -18.55 -12.68
C LEU A 410 22.10 -18.17 -14.08
N GLN A 411 22.93 -17.60 -14.95
CA GLN A 411 22.55 -17.28 -16.32
C GLN A 411 22.18 -18.53 -17.13
N ALA A 412 22.95 -19.61 -17.00
CA ALA A 412 22.66 -20.89 -17.65
C ALA A 412 21.34 -21.50 -17.14
N ALA A 413 21.12 -21.48 -15.80
CA ALA A 413 19.90 -21.96 -15.20
C ALA A 413 18.67 -21.15 -15.62
N LYS A 414 18.80 -19.82 -15.69
CA LYS A 414 17.72 -18.93 -16.15
C LYS A 414 17.36 -19.21 -17.62
N LYS A 415 18.36 -19.38 -18.49
CA LYS A 415 18.12 -19.72 -19.88
C LYS A 415 17.34 -21.02 -20.02
N ALA A 416 17.73 -22.06 -19.30
CA ALA A 416 17.04 -23.35 -19.30
C ALA A 416 15.58 -23.22 -18.79
N ALA A 417 15.36 -22.44 -17.72
CA ALA A 417 14.03 -22.18 -17.19
C ALA A 417 13.15 -21.42 -18.19
N ASP A 418 13.70 -20.44 -18.90
CA ASP A 418 12.97 -19.68 -19.94
C ASP A 418 12.62 -20.55 -21.15
N ASP A 419 13.53 -21.45 -21.58
CA ASP A 419 13.27 -22.40 -22.65
C ASP A 419 12.12 -23.36 -22.24
N ALA A 420 12.13 -23.87 -21.01
CA ALA A 420 11.07 -24.72 -20.47
C ALA A 420 9.72 -23.96 -20.36
N ALA A 421 9.75 -22.69 -19.94
CA ALA A 421 8.56 -21.85 -19.85
C ALA A 421 7.95 -21.62 -21.27
N ARG A 422 8.75 -21.32 -22.27
CA ARG A 422 8.29 -21.20 -23.67
C ARG A 422 7.61 -22.47 -24.17
N ALA A 423 8.24 -23.63 -23.94
CA ALA A 423 7.65 -24.92 -24.30
C ALA A 423 6.31 -25.19 -23.55
N SER A 424 6.22 -24.77 -22.29
CA SER A 424 4.98 -24.87 -21.51
C SER A 424 3.87 -23.99 -22.06
N ILE A 425 4.18 -22.77 -22.46
CA ILE A 425 3.23 -21.82 -23.08
C ILE A 425 2.67 -22.40 -24.39
N GLU A 426 3.53 -22.97 -25.25
CA GLU A 426 3.10 -23.55 -26.53
C GLU A 426 2.18 -24.77 -26.31
N ARG A 427 2.43 -25.58 -25.31
CA ARG A 427 1.50 -26.66 -24.93
C ARG A 427 0.18 -26.12 -24.40
N ALA A 428 0.25 -25.12 -23.52
CA ALA A 428 -0.91 -24.50 -22.88
C ALA A 428 -1.85 -23.78 -23.88
N ARG A 429 -1.28 -23.27 -24.99
CA ARG A 429 -2.04 -22.61 -26.06
C ARG A 429 -3.13 -23.50 -26.67
N ARG A 430 -2.91 -24.83 -26.67
CA ARG A 430 -3.79 -25.82 -27.29
C ARG A 430 -4.68 -26.54 -26.28
N SER A 431 -4.61 -26.18 -25.01
CA SER A 431 -5.32 -26.86 -23.94
C SER A 431 -6.81 -26.51 -23.94
N VAL A 432 -7.66 -27.54 -23.75
CA VAL A 432 -9.10 -27.41 -23.50
C VAL A 432 -9.42 -28.23 -22.25
N PRO A 433 -9.94 -27.60 -21.19
CA PRO A 433 -10.25 -26.17 -21.02
C PRO A 433 -9.02 -25.27 -21.03
N LEU A 434 -9.22 -23.95 -21.12
CA LEU A 434 -8.12 -22.97 -21.16
C LEU A 434 -7.19 -23.10 -19.95
N SER A 435 -5.91 -23.24 -20.24
CA SER A 435 -4.88 -23.30 -19.20
C SER A 435 -4.62 -21.93 -18.55
N PRO A 436 -4.46 -21.85 -17.21
CA PRO A 436 -4.00 -20.63 -16.54
C PRO A 436 -2.69 -20.08 -17.09
N VAL A 437 -1.79 -20.95 -17.56
CA VAL A 437 -0.52 -20.55 -18.20
C VAL A 437 -0.78 -19.77 -19.49
N TRP A 438 -1.77 -20.21 -20.30
CA TRP A 438 -2.13 -19.50 -21.52
C TRP A 438 -2.84 -18.18 -21.24
N ILE A 439 -3.75 -18.15 -20.27
CA ILE A 439 -4.43 -16.90 -19.84
C ILE A 439 -3.40 -15.85 -19.43
N ARG A 440 -2.42 -16.24 -18.60
CA ARG A 440 -1.32 -15.37 -18.18
C ARG A 440 -0.52 -14.84 -19.35
N GLU A 441 -0.19 -15.70 -20.32
CA GLU A 441 0.53 -15.28 -21.51
C GLU A 441 -0.28 -14.30 -22.36
N CYS A 442 -1.59 -14.48 -22.49
CA CYS A 442 -2.46 -13.53 -23.17
C CYS A 442 -2.46 -12.17 -22.47
N VAL A 443 -2.55 -12.15 -21.13
CA VAL A 443 -2.46 -10.90 -20.34
C VAL A 443 -1.09 -10.23 -20.55
N ASN A 444 0.01 -11.01 -20.51
CA ASN A 444 1.35 -10.48 -20.75
C ASN A 444 1.49 -9.82 -22.14
N ARG A 445 0.86 -10.39 -23.16
CA ARG A 445 0.92 -9.86 -24.55
C ARG A 445 0.21 -8.53 -24.73
N ILE A 446 -0.90 -8.32 -24.02
CA ILE A 446 -1.68 -7.08 -24.09
C ILE A 446 -1.22 -6.03 -23.08
N SER A 447 -0.42 -6.41 -22.08
CA SER A 447 0.13 -5.49 -21.08
C SER A 447 1.26 -4.65 -21.68
N ASP A 448 1.29 -3.38 -21.28
CA ASP A 448 2.32 -2.41 -21.60
C ASP A 448 2.86 -1.75 -20.32
N GLU A 449 3.66 -0.71 -20.45
CA GLU A 449 4.23 0.06 -19.36
C GLU A 449 3.20 0.86 -18.54
N ASN A 450 1.98 1.04 -19.05
CA ASN A 450 0.87 1.72 -18.37
C ASN A 450 -0.07 0.74 -17.64
N THR A 451 0.14 -0.56 -17.82
CA THR A 451 -0.72 -1.59 -17.26
C THR A 451 -0.38 -1.87 -15.82
N VAL A 452 -1.37 -1.76 -14.93
CA VAL A 452 -1.27 -2.19 -13.53
C VAL A 452 -1.92 -3.55 -13.38
N LEU A 453 -1.18 -4.49 -12.78
CA LEU A 453 -1.63 -5.87 -12.56
C LEU A 453 -2.04 -6.08 -11.11
N LEU A 454 -3.26 -6.56 -10.91
CA LEU A 454 -3.79 -6.95 -9.60
C LEU A 454 -4.32 -8.38 -9.64
N TRP A 455 -4.12 -9.12 -8.55
CA TRP A 455 -4.71 -10.47 -8.39
C TRP A 455 -4.90 -10.86 -6.93
N ASP A 456 -5.90 -11.70 -6.68
CA ASP A 456 -6.18 -12.26 -5.37
C ASP A 456 -5.41 -13.56 -5.15
N ILE A 457 -5.49 -14.50 -6.09
CA ILE A 457 -4.73 -15.77 -6.04
C ILE A 457 -3.86 -15.82 -7.29
N ALA A 458 -2.62 -16.24 -7.11
CA ALA A 458 -1.48 -16.18 -8.03
C ALA A 458 -1.68 -16.83 -9.44
N ALA A 459 -2.78 -16.55 -10.12
CA ALA A 459 -3.01 -17.00 -11.50
C ALA A 459 -2.27 -16.13 -12.52
N ILE A 460 -2.18 -14.82 -12.27
CA ILE A 460 -1.52 -13.85 -13.13
C ILE A 460 -0.28 -13.36 -12.39
N GLN A 461 0.87 -13.46 -13.02
CA GLN A 461 2.14 -13.01 -12.47
C GLN A 461 2.60 -11.75 -13.21
N GLN A 462 3.58 -11.05 -12.64
CA GLN A 462 4.29 -9.97 -13.28
C GLN A 462 4.57 -10.27 -14.76
N GLY A 463 4.21 -9.36 -15.66
CA GLY A 463 4.52 -9.43 -17.08
C GLY A 463 5.96 -9.03 -17.39
N ASP A 464 6.40 -9.26 -18.62
CA ASP A 464 7.76 -8.97 -19.05
C ASP A 464 8.06 -7.47 -19.15
N ARG A 465 7.02 -6.65 -19.36
CA ARG A 465 7.08 -5.19 -19.50
C ARG A 465 6.51 -4.43 -18.31
N THR A 466 6.18 -5.13 -17.23
CA THR A 466 5.58 -4.51 -16.05
C THR A 466 6.61 -3.66 -15.29
N PRO A 467 6.40 -2.35 -15.14
CA PRO A 467 7.34 -1.49 -14.43
C PRO A 467 7.25 -1.68 -12.90
N PRO A 468 8.29 -1.25 -12.14
CA PRO A 468 8.18 -1.12 -10.70
C PRO A 468 6.98 -0.27 -10.27
N GLY A 469 6.29 -0.69 -9.22
CA GLY A 469 5.08 -0.02 -8.73
C GLY A 469 3.77 -0.42 -9.42
N HIS A 470 3.79 -1.22 -10.47
CA HIS A 470 2.61 -1.62 -11.25
C HIS A 470 2.10 -3.04 -10.95
N VAL A 471 2.49 -3.60 -9.82
CA VAL A 471 2.02 -4.93 -9.38
C VAL A 471 1.49 -4.84 -7.96
N PHE A 472 0.30 -5.39 -7.75
CA PHE A 472 -0.33 -5.48 -6.44
C PHE A 472 -0.99 -6.85 -6.25
N SER A 473 -0.77 -7.48 -5.12
CA SER A 473 -1.44 -8.72 -4.73
C SER A 473 -1.95 -8.61 -3.29
N GLN A 474 -2.75 -9.57 -2.90
CA GLN A 474 -3.29 -9.66 -1.55
C GLN A 474 -2.23 -10.02 -0.50
N TYR A 475 -2.52 -9.69 0.76
CA TYR A 475 -1.69 -10.02 1.93
C TYR A 475 -2.33 -11.02 2.86
N ALA A 476 -3.59 -10.80 3.23
CA ALA A 476 -4.31 -11.59 4.22
C ALA A 476 -5.28 -12.61 3.60
N ALA A 477 -5.12 -12.92 2.32
CA ALA A 477 -5.96 -13.86 1.56
C ALA A 477 -7.47 -13.50 1.53
N ASN A 478 -7.79 -12.22 1.63
CA ASN A 478 -9.16 -11.72 1.51
C ASN A 478 -9.56 -11.64 0.04
N LEU A 479 -10.24 -12.68 -0.45
CA LEU A 479 -10.65 -12.77 -1.86
C LEU A 479 -11.64 -11.68 -2.23
N GLY A 480 -11.54 -11.19 -3.46
CA GLY A 480 -12.38 -10.12 -3.99
C GLY A 480 -11.83 -8.71 -3.79
N ASN A 481 -10.75 -8.53 -3.02
CA ASN A 481 -10.17 -7.22 -2.74
C ASN A 481 -9.57 -6.53 -3.99
N SER A 482 -9.10 -7.29 -4.97
CA SER A 482 -8.42 -6.74 -6.15
C SER A 482 -9.33 -5.84 -7.00
N TRP A 483 -10.62 -6.10 -7.06
CA TRP A 483 -11.55 -5.27 -7.83
C TRP A 483 -11.68 -3.85 -7.27
N PRO A 484 -12.16 -3.66 -6.03
CA PRO A 484 -12.29 -2.31 -5.46
C PRO A 484 -10.93 -1.63 -5.31
N ARG A 485 -9.87 -2.37 -4.94
CA ARG A 485 -8.51 -1.84 -4.86
C ARG A 485 -8.03 -1.31 -6.23
N GLY A 486 -8.32 -2.04 -7.31
CA GLY A 486 -8.01 -1.63 -8.68
C GLY A 486 -8.76 -0.36 -9.10
N ILE A 487 -10.03 -0.20 -8.70
CA ILE A 487 -10.80 1.03 -8.91
C ILE A 487 -10.11 2.20 -8.20
N GLY A 488 -9.69 2.00 -6.94
CA GLY A 488 -8.97 3.01 -6.17
C GLY A 488 -7.66 3.44 -6.85
N ILE A 489 -6.85 2.50 -7.34
CA ILE A 489 -5.63 2.78 -8.11
C ILE A 489 -5.97 3.57 -9.39
N LYS A 490 -7.03 3.20 -10.11
CA LYS A 490 -7.43 3.89 -11.33
C LYS A 490 -7.87 5.34 -11.09
N MET A 491 -8.38 5.64 -9.91
CA MET A 491 -8.80 6.99 -9.51
C MET A 491 -7.63 7.87 -9.05
N ALA A 492 -6.50 7.28 -8.68
CA ALA A 492 -5.29 7.97 -8.26
C ALA A 492 -4.47 8.50 -9.44
#